data_569aeb8091c6bf978000784c7feac4e0
#
_entry.id   569aeb8091c6bf978000784c7feac4e0
#
_cell.length_a   1.000
_cell.length_b   1.000
_cell.length_c   1.000
_cell.angle_alpha   90.00
_cell.angle_beta   90.00
_cell.angle_gamma   90.00
#
_symmetry.space_group_name_H-M   'P 1'
#
loop_
_entity.id
_entity.type
_entity.pdbx_description
1 polymer ?
#
loop_
_entity_poly.entity_id
_entity_poly.type
_entity_poly.pdbx_seq_one_letter_code
_entity_poly.pdbx_strand_id
1 'polypeptide(L)'
;MTAPDKDLFSYEVKVSHVSTNPITVRISADATDLKRLGRQWSVTEVRSFEAELVLGRWKRDGIRVKGHVSSAIVQECVVTLDPVEQQIEEDLEAVFLPENSRLAQRPVDRNGEMFLDPDGPDLPELFTGDSIDVGAVAAEFAALSIDAYPRKEGLEYTDHVESDPASDKKPSPFAVLQGLKRDESAG
;
A
#
# COMPACT_ATOMS: atom_id res chain seq x y z
N MET A 1 16.10 14.64 11.99
CA MET A 1 15.62 13.49 12.78
C MET A 1 14.16 13.74 13.09
N THR A 2 13.27 13.18 12.30
CA THR A 2 11.82 13.24 12.57
C THR A 2 11.56 12.21 13.65
N ALA A 3 11.00 12.63 14.79
CA ALA A 3 10.57 11.69 15.83
C ALA A 3 9.54 10.74 15.19
N PRO A 4 9.55 9.43 15.54
CA PRO A 4 8.52 8.52 15.05
C PRO A 4 7.16 9.12 15.41
N ASP A 5 6.29 9.18 14.41
CA ASP A 5 4.93 9.69 14.60
C ASP A 5 4.23 8.74 15.56
N LYS A 6 3.98 9.21 16.81
CA LYS A 6 3.38 8.40 17.88
C LYS A 6 2.00 7.84 17.53
N ASP A 7 1.42 8.27 16.42
CA ASP A 7 0.11 7.85 15.95
C ASP A 7 0.15 6.68 14.96
N LEU A 8 1.34 6.29 14.47
CA LEU A 8 1.50 5.13 13.59
C LEU A 8 1.76 3.85 14.39
N PHE A 9 1.36 2.73 13.81
CA PHE A 9 1.69 1.40 14.33
C PHE A 9 3.19 1.13 14.14
N SER A 10 3.85 0.66 15.18
CA SER A 10 5.30 0.44 15.19
C SER A 10 5.67 -0.71 16.11
N TYR A 11 6.62 -1.55 15.68
CA TYR A 11 7.23 -2.59 16.49
C TYR A 11 8.73 -2.65 16.18
N GLU A 12 9.51 -2.02 17.04
CA GLU A 12 10.96 -1.91 16.86
C GLU A 12 11.71 -3.14 17.37
N VAL A 13 12.67 -3.62 16.58
CA VAL A 13 13.59 -4.70 16.94
C VAL A 13 15.03 -4.18 16.89
N LYS A 14 15.78 -4.41 17.97
CA LYS A 14 17.21 -4.02 17.99
C LYS A 14 18.01 -4.95 17.08
N VAL A 15 18.78 -4.37 16.18
CA VAL A 15 19.67 -5.07 15.24
C VAL A 15 20.69 -5.94 15.96
N SER A 16 21.14 -5.53 17.15
CA SER A 16 22.05 -6.28 18.00
C SER A 16 21.48 -7.63 18.47
N HIS A 17 20.15 -7.77 18.52
CA HIS A 17 19.50 -9.04 18.88
C HIS A 17 19.53 -10.05 17.74
N VAL A 18 19.72 -9.60 16.48
CA VAL A 18 19.82 -10.49 15.32
C VAL A 18 21.27 -10.96 15.19
N SER A 19 21.56 -12.12 15.72
CA SER A 19 22.88 -12.77 15.65
C SER A 19 23.03 -13.59 14.38
N THR A 20 23.99 -14.50 14.37
CA THR A 20 24.18 -15.48 13.28
C THR A 20 22.95 -16.40 13.14
N ASN A 21 22.26 -16.69 14.23
CA ASN A 21 21.02 -17.46 14.21
C ASN A 21 19.85 -16.49 13.98
N PRO A 22 18.94 -16.81 13.04
CA PRO A 22 17.71 -16.04 12.86
C PRO A 22 16.86 -16.05 14.13
N ILE A 23 16.14 -14.95 14.36
CA ILE A 23 15.17 -14.84 15.44
C ILE A 23 13.76 -14.75 14.85
N THR A 24 12.79 -15.35 15.56
CA THR A 24 11.38 -15.22 15.21
C THR A 24 10.73 -14.19 16.12
N VAL A 25 10.03 -13.24 15.53
CA VAL A 25 9.26 -12.21 16.21
C VAL A 25 7.80 -12.44 15.88
N ARG A 26 6.94 -12.50 16.91
CA ARG A 26 5.49 -12.58 16.77
C ARG A 26 4.90 -11.29 17.26
N ILE A 27 4.10 -10.66 16.42
CA ILE A 27 3.42 -9.40 16.68
C ILE A 27 1.93 -9.71 16.71
N SER A 28 1.25 -9.22 17.74
CA SER A 28 -0.22 -9.24 17.82
C SER A 28 -0.64 -7.87 18.32
N ALA A 29 -1.40 -7.15 17.50
CA ALA A 29 -1.83 -5.80 17.80
C ALA A 29 -2.85 -5.77 18.95
N ASP A 30 -2.65 -4.89 19.90
CA ASP A 30 -3.61 -4.65 20.96
C ASP A 30 -4.75 -3.70 20.49
N ALA A 31 -5.75 -3.47 21.36
CA ALA A 31 -6.89 -2.61 21.02
C ALA A 31 -6.50 -1.16 20.67
N THR A 32 -5.35 -0.67 21.15
CA THR A 32 -4.83 0.66 20.84
C THR A 32 -4.19 0.64 19.47
N ASP A 33 -3.41 -0.37 19.19
CA ASP A 33 -2.73 -0.58 17.92
C ASP A 33 -3.72 -0.82 16.78
N LEU A 34 -4.77 -1.60 16.99
CA LEU A 34 -5.85 -1.79 16.01
C LEU A 34 -6.52 -0.45 15.63
N LYS A 35 -6.73 0.44 16.61
CA LYS A 35 -7.27 1.78 16.33
C LYS A 35 -6.28 2.67 15.57
N ARG A 36 -4.97 2.52 15.79
CA ARG A 36 -3.94 3.23 15.03
C ARG A 36 -3.92 2.75 13.59
N LEU A 37 -3.90 1.43 13.38
CA LEU A 37 -3.96 0.80 12.06
C LEU A 37 -5.23 1.24 11.30
N GLY A 38 -6.41 1.25 11.94
CA GLY A 38 -7.66 1.70 11.33
C GLY A 38 -7.57 3.14 10.82
N ARG A 39 -6.94 4.04 11.58
CA ARG A 39 -6.70 5.42 11.14
C ARG A 39 -5.65 5.51 10.04
N GLN A 40 -4.55 4.76 10.17
CA GLN A 40 -3.45 4.73 9.20
C GLN A 40 -3.93 4.22 7.83
N TRP A 41 -4.75 3.19 7.80
CA TRP A 41 -5.29 2.59 6.59
C TRP A 41 -6.59 3.25 6.08
N SER A 42 -7.15 4.18 6.86
CA SER A 42 -8.43 4.84 6.55
C SER A 42 -9.57 3.84 6.33
N VAL A 43 -9.60 2.77 7.12
CA VAL A 43 -10.66 1.76 7.14
C VAL A 43 -11.59 1.97 8.33
N THR A 44 -12.82 1.44 8.25
CA THR A 44 -13.83 1.60 9.31
C THR A 44 -13.38 0.95 10.62
N GLU A 45 -12.81 -0.26 10.52
CA GLU A 45 -12.36 -1.03 11.67
C GLU A 45 -11.25 -2.00 11.25
N VAL A 46 -10.25 -2.19 12.12
CA VAL A 46 -9.31 -3.32 12.08
C VAL A 46 -9.64 -4.21 13.25
N ARG A 47 -10.05 -5.45 12.99
CA ARG A 47 -10.47 -6.42 14.03
C ARG A 47 -9.33 -7.23 14.58
N SER A 48 -8.36 -7.56 13.72
CA SER A 48 -7.16 -8.27 14.10
C SER A 48 -5.98 -7.85 13.22
N PHE A 49 -4.79 -7.95 13.78
CA PHE A 49 -3.54 -7.82 13.04
C PHE A 49 -2.49 -8.68 13.75
N GLU A 50 -1.96 -9.63 13.03
CA GLU A 50 -0.93 -10.55 13.52
C GLU A 50 0.17 -10.69 12.47
N ALA A 51 1.42 -10.81 12.92
CA ALA A 51 2.54 -11.07 12.04
C ALA A 51 3.53 -12.05 12.71
N GLU A 52 4.02 -13.02 11.94
CA GLU A 52 5.13 -13.88 12.33
C GLU A 52 6.31 -13.64 11.40
N LEU A 53 7.36 -13.04 11.93
CA LEU A 53 8.51 -12.55 11.18
C LEU A 53 9.78 -13.26 11.60
N VAL A 54 10.59 -13.69 10.64
CA VAL A 54 11.91 -14.26 10.85
C VAL A 54 12.96 -13.25 10.39
N LEU A 55 13.78 -12.80 11.35
CA LEU A 55 14.85 -11.84 11.10
C LEU A 55 16.19 -12.56 11.08
N GLY A 56 16.93 -12.39 10.00
CA GLY A 56 18.26 -12.99 9.84
C GLY A 56 19.28 -12.00 9.30
N ARG A 57 20.56 -12.27 9.52
CA ARG A 57 21.64 -11.48 8.92
C ARG A 57 21.60 -11.61 7.40
N TRP A 58 21.78 -10.50 6.72
CA TRP A 58 21.87 -10.42 5.27
C TRP A 58 23.17 -9.78 4.83
N LYS A 59 23.95 -10.52 4.05
CA LYS A 59 25.29 -10.11 3.64
C LYS A 59 26.15 -9.71 4.85
N ARG A 60 26.81 -8.55 4.80
CA ARG A 60 27.77 -8.11 5.81
C ARG A 60 27.10 -7.42 7.00
N ASP A 61 26.21 -6.51 6.74
CA ASP A 61 25.68 -5.54 7.71
C ASP A 61 24.16 -5.34 7.62
N GLY A 62 23.50 -6.02 6.68
CA GLY A 62 22.07 -5.97 6.52
C GLY A 62 21.30 -6.96 7.40
N ILE A 63 20.00 -6.71 7.48
CA ILE A 63 19.01 -7.61 8.08
C ILE A 63 17.96 -7.94 7.01
N ARG A 64 17.67 -9.22 6.86
CA ARG A 64 16.54 -9.68 6.06
C ARG A 64 15.41 -10.07 6.99
N VAL A 65 14.24 -9.56 6.70
CA VAL A 65 12.98 -9.89 7.37
C VAL A 65 12.12 -10.67 6.37
N LYS A 66 11.66 -11.83 6.76
CA LYS A 66 10.71 -12.65 6.02
C LYS A 66 9.61 -13.08 6.95
N GLY A 67 8.41 -13.20 6.46
CA GLY A 67 7.34 -13.71 7.27
C GLY A 67 5.98 -13.58 6.63
N HIS A 68 4.99 -13.72 7.46
CA HIS A 68 3.59 -13.67 7.07
C HIS A 68 2.86 -12.69 7.96
N VAL A 69 1.94 -11.93 7.37
CA VAL A 69 1.05 -11.04 8.09
C VAL A 69 -0.40 -11.38 7.77
N SER A 70 -1.24 -11.38 8.79
CA SER A 70 -2.68 -11.58 8.67
C SER A 70 -3.45 -10.45 9.33
N SER A 71 -4.55 -10.04 8.72
CA SER A 71 -5.41 -9.00 9.28
C SER A 71 -6.85 -9.20 8.86
N ALA A 72 -7.78 -8.83 9.72
CA ALA A 72 -9.21 -8.75 9.41
C ALA A 72 -9.66 -7.29 9.52
N ILE A 73 -10.22 -6.77 8.45
CA ILE A 73 -10.66 -5.38 8.37
C ILE A 73 -12.13 -5.25 7.96
N VAL A 74 -12.73 -4.12 8.26
CA VAL A 74 -14.06 -3.71 7.79
C VAL A 74 -13.94 -2.40 7.06
N GLN A 75 -14.50 -2.33 5.86
CA GLN A 75 -14.57 -1.15 5.02
C GLN A 75 -16.03 -0.84 4.67
N GLU A 76 -16.31 0.37 4.20
CA GLU A 76 -17.62 0.70 3.66
C GLU A 76 -17.69 0.34 2.18
N CYS A 77 -18.76 -0.35 1.77
CA CYS A 77 -19.03 -0.63 0.35
C CYS A 77 -19.10 0.70 -0.43
N VAL A 78 -18.36 0.82 -1.52
CA VAL A 78 -18.33 2.05 -2.34
C VAL A 78 -19.67 2.37 -3.01
N VAL A 79 -20.65 1.44 -3.03
CA VAL A 79 -21.97 1.62 -3.66
C VAL A 79 -23.07 1.84 -2.62
N THR A 80 -23.09 1.02 -1.55
CA THR A 80 -24.21 1.00 -0.59
C THR A 80 -23.84 1.56 0.78
N LEU A 81 -22.57 1.80 1.05
CA LEU A 81 -22.00 2.17 2.35
C LEU A 81 -22.22 1.10 3.44
N ASP A 82 -22.70 -0.07 3.07
CA ASP A 82 -22.78 -1.20 3.99
C ASP A 82 -21.39 -1.70 4.39
N PRO A 83 -21.20 -2.26 5.58
CA PRO A 83 -19.92 -2.84 5.98
C PRO A 83 -19.58 -4.07 5.12
N VAL A 84 -18.32 -4.11 4.66
CA VAL A 84 -17.69 -5.21 3.91
C VAL A 84 -16.49 -5.68 4.71
N GLU A 85 -16.46 -6.97 5.02
CA GLU A 85 -15.32 -7.60 5.70
C GLU A 85 -14.31 -8.11 4.69
N GLN A 86 -13.02 -7.87 4.95
CA GLN A 86 -11.93 -8.41 4.17
C GLN A 86 -10.94 -9.12 5.09
N GLN A 87 -10.50 -10.30 4.68
CA GLN A 87 -9.36 -11.00 5.26
C GLN A 87 -8.13 -10.72 4.39
N ILE A 88 -7.03 -10.38 5.04
CA ILE A 88 -5.75 -10.09 4.42
C ILE A 88 -4.78 -11.15 4.91
N GLU A 89 -4.08 -11.79 3.99
CA GLU A 89 -3.05 -12.79 4.23
C GLU A 89 -1.92 -12.53 3.24
N GLU A 90 -0.76 -12.05 3.72
CA GLU A 90 0.35 -11.66 2.86
C GLU A 90 1.68 -12.19 3.36
N ASP A 91 2.48 -12.68 2.43
CA ASP A 91 3.87 -13.00 2.68
C ASP A 91 4.73 -11.76 2.42
N LEU A 92 5.65 -11.49 3.32
CA LEU A 92 6.55 -10.35 3.19
C LEU A 92 8.02 -10.76 3.17
N GLU A 93 8.77 -10.04 2.39
CA GLU A 93 10.23 -10.06 2.42
C GLU A 93 10.76 -8.64 2.28
N ALA A 94 11.54 -8.19 3.25
CA ALA A 94 12.19 -6.89 3.23
C ALA A 94 13.66 -7.03 3.64
N VAL A 95 14.51 -6.13 3.12
CA VAL A 95 15.93 -6.06 3.47
C VAL A 95 16.23 -4.68 4.01
N PHE A 96 16.84 -4.63 5.19
CA PHE A 96 17.26 -3.40 5.83
C PHE A 96 18.77 -3.26 5.77
N LEU A 97 19.26 -2.06 5.44
CA LEU A 97 20.66 -1.70 5.44
C LEU A 97 20.91 -0.45 6.26
N PRO A 98 22.01 -0.40 7.03
CA PRO A 98 22.43 0.88 7.62
C PRO A 98 22.69 1.92 6.53
N GLU A 99 22.34 3.19 6.76
CA GLU A 99 22.59 4.28 5.78
C GLU A 99 24.07 4.41 5.39
N ASN A 100 24.98 4.09 6.32
CA ASN A 100 26.42 4.13 6.08
C ASN A 100 26.98 2.86 5.43
N SER A 101 26.12 1.90 5.08
CA SER A 101 26.54 0.67 4.37
C SER A 101 27.03 0.99 2.96
N ARG A 102 28.10 0.33 2.55
CA ARG A 102 28.54 0.40 1.14
C ARG A 102 27.51 -0.24 0.19
N LEU A 103 26.69 -1.15 0.70
CA LEU A 103 25.64 -1.81 -0.07
C LEU A 103 24.39 -0.91 -0.25
N ALA A 104 24.27 0.15 0.55
CA ALA A 104 23.22 1.16 0.42
C ALA A 104 23.51 2.18 -0.70
N GLN A 105 24.79 2.25 -1.14
CA GLN A 105 25.19 3.16 -2.22
C GLN A 105 24.59 2.65 -3.54
N ARG A 106 23.64 3.41 -4.08
CA ARG A 106 23.03 3.12 -5.36
C ARG A 106 24.04 3.40 -6.49
N PRO A 107 24.19 2.52 -7.46
CA PRO A 107 25.00 2.82 -8.63
C PRO A 107 24.34 3.97 -9.39
N VAL A 108 25.02 5.10 -9.46
CA VAL A 108 24.68 6.21 -10.36
C VAL A 108 25.63 6.14 -11.56
N ASP A 109 25.09 6.43 -12.73
CA ASP A 109 25.91 6.52 -13.93
C ASP A 109 26.77 7.81 -13.91
N ARG A 110 27.58 8.00 -14.98
CA ARG A 110 28.46 9.18 -15.12
C ARG A 110 27.69 10.50 -15.22
N ASN A 111 26.39 10.45 -15.50
CA ASN A 111 25.49 11.61 -15.63
C ASN A 111 24.72 11.88 -14.33
N GLY A 112 24.89 11.04 -13.29
CA GLY A 112 24.15 11.15 -12.04
C GLY A 112 22.75 10.52 -12.09
N GLU A 113 22.42 9.79 -13.15
CA GLU A 113 21.15 9.09 -13.30
C GLU A 113 21.20 7.74 -12.56
N MET A 114 20.12 7.45 -11.85
CA MET A 114 19.94 6.18 -11.15
C MET A 114 19.30 5.17 -12.08
N PHE A 115 19.98 4.07 -12.33
CA PHE A 115 19.41 2.96 -13.09
C PHE A 115 18.61 2.06 -12.15
N LEU A 116 17.30 2.03 -12.32
CA LEU A 116 16.42 1.09 -11.63
C LEU A 116 16.05 -0.01 -12.61
N ASP A 117 16.39 -1.25 -12.27
CA ASP A 117 15.93 -2.42 -12.98
C ASP A 117 14.52 -2.76 -12.50
N PRO A 118 13.46 -2.61 -13.33
CA PRO A 118 12.09 -2.88 -12.91
C PRO A 118 11.84 -4.37 -12.59
N ASP A 119 12.66 -5.26 -13.12
CA ASP A 119 12.61 -6.71 -12.87
C ASP A 119 13.62 -7.15 -11.79
N GLY A 120 14.36 -6.19 -11.22
CA GLY A 120 15.35 -6.43 -10.17
C GLY A 120 14.70 -6.68 -8.80
N PRO A 121 15.50 -7.14 -7.82
CA PRO A 121 15.03 -7.28 -6.45
C PRO A 121 14.68 -5.90 -5.85
N ASP A 122 13.72 -5.88 -4.95
CA ASP A 122 13.33 -4.67 -4.22
C ASP A 122 14.53 -3.98 -3.57
N LEU A 123 14.47 -2.66 -3.56
CA LEU A 123 15.52 -1.85 -2.96
C LEU A 123 15.50 -2.03 -1.45
N PRO A 124 16.69 -2.21 -0.83
CA PRO A 124 16.77 -2.27 0.62
C PRO A 124 16.29 -0.98 1.27
N GLU A 125 15.58 -1.12 2.37
CA GLU A 125 15.23 -0.01 3.24
C GLU A 125 16.44 0.46 4.05
N LEU A 126 16.55 1.76 4.25
CA LEU A 126 17.67 2.33 4.99
C LEU A 126 17.24 2.63 6.42
N PHE A 127 18.05 2.22 7.38
CA PHE A 127 17.81 2.55 8.78
C PHE A 127 18.98 3.29 9.42
N THR A 128 18.67 4.10 10.42
CA THR A 128 19.61 4.81 11.29
C THR A 128 19.52 4.29 12.72
N GLY A 129 20.63 4.35 13.45
CA GLY A 129 20.64 3.87 14.84
C GLY A 129 20.85 2.38 14.95
N ASP A 130 20.22 1.77 15.96
CA ASP A 130 20.40 0.38 16.35
C ASP A 130 19.11 -0.47 16.28
N SER A 131 18.02 0.07 15.78
CA SER A 131 16.72 -0.59 15.65
C SER A 131 16.15 -0.48 14.23
N ILE A 132 15.31 -1.45 13.87
CA ILE A 132 14.49 -1.48 12.66
C ILE A 132 13.03 -1.65 13.06
N ASP A 133 12.12 -0.97 12.36
CA ASP A 133 10.69 -1.05 12.62
C ASP A 133 10.04 -2.12 11.73
N VAL A 134 9.99 -3.35 12.26
CA VAL A 134 9.38 -4.47 11.54
C VAL A 134 7.86 -4.46 11.60
N GLY A 135 7.28 -3.73 12.56
CA GLY A 135 5.83 -3.54 12.64
C GLY A 135 5.32 -2.63 11.54
N ALA A 136 6.03 -1.52 11.28
CA ALA A 136 5.69 -0.60 10.19
C ALA A 136 5.70 -1.33 8.84
N VAL A 137 6.74 -2.12 8.56
CA VAL A 137 6.83 -2.91 7.31
C VAL A 137 5.71 -3.93 7.20
N ALA A 138 5.40 -4.69 8.27
CA ALA A 138 4.31 -5.65 8.25
C ALA A 138 2.95 -4.95 7.99
N ALA A 139 2.74 -3.77 8.59
CA ALA A 139 1.54 -2.97 8.34
C ALA A 139 1.47 -2.42 6.91
N GLU A 140 2.59 -2.07 6.31
CA GLU A 140 2.67 -1.63 4.91
C GLU A 140 2.31 -2.76 3.94
N PHE A 141 2.88 -3.95 4.12
CA PHE A 141 2.54 -5.10 3.28
C PHE A 141 1.05 -5.47 3.39
N ALA A 142 0.48 -5.48 4.59
CA ALA A 142 -0.95 -5.69 4.76
C ALA A 142 -1.79 -4.60 4.06
N ALA A 143 -1.35 -3.32 4.14
CA ALA A 143 -2.05 -2.21 3.51
C ALA A 143 -2.10 -2.30 1.99
N LEU A 144 -1.07 -2.86 1.34
CA LEU A 144 -1.03 -3.05 -0.12
C LEU A 144 -2.11 -4.01 -0.63
N SER A 145 -2.61 -4.91 0.23
CA SER A 145 -3.66 -5.88 -0.12
C SER A 145 -5.07 -5.42 0.25
N ILE A 146 -5.21 -4.21 0.78
CA ILE A 146 -6.53 -3.62 1.05
C ILE A 146 -7.22 -3.29 -0.27
N ASP A 147 -8.47 -3.79 -0.44
CA ASP A 147 -9.27 -3.45 -1.61
C ASP A 147 -9.59 -1.95 -1.60
N ALA A 148 -9.14 -1.25 -2.66
CA ALA A 148 -9.40 0.18 -2.82
C ALA A 148 -10.87 0.49 -3.17
N TYR A 149 -11.63 -0.50 -3.63
CA TYR A 149 -13.03 -0.35 -4.06
C TYR A 149 -13.93 -1.48 -3.51
N PRO A 150 -14.02 -1.63 -2.19
CA PRO A 150 -14.74 -2.74 -1.59
C PRO A 150 -16.21 -2.73 -1.98
N ARG A 151 -16.71 -3.88 -2.40
CA ARG A 151 -18.10 -4.06 -2.81
C ARG A 151 -18.72 -5.25 -2.10
N LYS A 152 -19.95 -5.06 -1.67
CA LYS A 152 -20.75 -6.16 -1.12
C LYS A 152 -21.07 -7.16 -2.23
N GLU A 153 -20.94 -8.44 -1.94
CA GLU A 153 -21.32 -9.49 -2.88
C GLU A 153 -22.81 -9.41 -3.29
N GLY A 154 -23.08 -9.74 -4.56
CA GLY A 154 -24.46 -9.76 -5.09
C GLY A 154 -25.03 -8.40 -5.52
N LEU A 155 -24.22 -7.33 -5.53
CA LEU A 155 -24.65 -6.07 -6.14
C LEU A 155 -24.58 -6.20 -7.66
N GLU A 156 -25.75 -6.30 -8.31
CA GLU A 156 -25.84 -6.11 -9.76
C GLU A 156 -25.71 -4.61 -10.06
N TYR A 157 -24.79 -4.28 -10.95
CA TYR A 157 -24.68 -2.93 -11.49
C TYR A 157 -25.90 -2.71 -12.40
N THR A 158 -26.94 -2.09 -11.88
CA THR A 158 -27.99 -1.52 -12.72
C THR A 158 -27.38 -0.30 -13.41
N ASP A 159 -27.15 -0.43 -14.71
CA ASP A 159 -26.74 0.67 -15.57
C ASP A 159 -27.77 1.78 -15.46
N HIS A 160 -27.53 2.72 -14.54
CA HIS A 160 -28.41 3.86 -14.39
C HIS A 160 -28.03 4.83 -15.50
N VAL A 161 -28.73 4.69 -16.62
CA VAL A 161 -28.62 5.67 -17.72
C VAL A 161 -29.21 6.97 -17.20
N GLU A 162 -28.35 7.90 -16.75
CA GLU A 162 -28.76 9.23 -16.27
C GLU A 162 -29.40 10.08 -17.37
N SER A 163 -29.38 9.64 -18.63
CA SER A 163 -30.02 10.32 -19.75
C SER A 163 -31.17 9.48 -20.30
N ASP A 164 -32.37 9.98 -20.16
CA ASP A 164 -33.51 9.50 -20.94
C ASP A 164 -33.41 10.11 -22.34
N PRO A 165 -33.12 9.30 -23.41
CA PRO A 165 -33.00 9.82 -24.77
C PRO A 165 -34.27 10.54 -25.26
N ALA A 166 -35.41 10.36 -24.58
CA ALA A 166 -36.66 11.04 -24.89
C ALA A 166 -36.77 12.41 -24.24
N SER A 167 -36.11 12.65 -23.11
CA SER A 167 -36.12 13.92 -22.38
C SER A 167 -34.95 14.86 -22.75
N ASP A 168 -33.86 14.34 -23.28
CA ASP A 168 -32.65 15.10 -23.65
C ASP A 168 -32.73 15.71 -25.08
N LYS A 169 -33.89 16.24 -25.45
CA LYS A 169 -34.09 16.98 -26.72
C LYS A 169 -33.51 18.40 -26.71
N LYS A 170 -32.59 18.72 -25.83
CA LYS A 170 -31.85 20.00 -25.95
C LYS A 170 -30.88 19.88 -27.13
N PRO A 171 -31.02 20.73 -28.17
CA PRO A 171 -30.09 20.67 -29.29
C PRO A 171 -28.66 20.88 -28.79
N SER A 172 -27.76 20.01 -29.22
CA SER A 172 -26.34 20.16 -28.90
C SER A 172 -25.88 21.60 -29.15
N PRO A 173 -25.11 22.20 -28.25
CA PRO A 173 -24.48 23.52 -28.50
C PRO A 173 -23.70 23.57 -29.81
N PHE A 174 -23.31 22.41 -30.34
CA PHE A 174 -22.60 22.26 -31.62
C PHE A 174 -23.54 22.03 -32.83
N ALA A 175 -24.85 21.97 -32.63
CA ALA A 175 -25.79 21.81 -33.74
C ALA A 175 -25.71 22.95 -34.78
N VAL A 176 -25.25 24.12 -34.34
CA VAL A 176 -25.01 25.29 -35.23
C VAL A 176 -23.90 25.01 -36.25
N LEU A 177 -22.91 24.13 -35.89
CA LEU A 177 -21.82 23.80 -36.81
C LEU A 177 -22.24 22.84 -37.94
N GLN A 178 -23.37 22.16 -37.82
CA GLN A 178 -23.92 21.35 -38.92
C GLN A 178 -24.43 22.19 -40.09
N GLY A 179 -24.80 23.45 -39.84
CA GLY A 179 -25.19 24.39 -40.86
C GLY A 179 -24.04 24.92 -41.73
N LEU A 180 -22.86 25.04 -41.13
CA LEU A 180 -21.64 25.55 -41.81
C LEU A 180 -21.07 24.59 -42.88
N LYS A 181 -21.41 23.30 -42.81
CA LYS A 181 -20.92 22.29 -43.77
C LYS A 181 -21.69 22.25 -45.08
N ARG A 182 -22.78 23.02 -45.24
CA ARG A 182 -23.65 22.99 -46.40
C ARG A 182 -23.33 24.02 -47.47
N ASP A 183 -22.48 25.00 -47.18
CA ASP A 183 -22.23 26.09 -48.13
C ASP A 183 -20.99 25.92 -49.01
N GLU A 184 -20.22 24.82 -48.85
CA GLU A 184 -19.04 24.55 -49.68
C GLU A 184 -19.29 23.67 -50.95
N SER A 185 -20.54 23.31 -51.26
CA SER A 185 -20.85 22.45 -52.40
C SER A 185 -21.69 23.16 -53.49
N ALA A 186 -21.70 24.52 -53.50
CA ALA A 186 -22.33 25.29 -54.58
C ALA A 186 -21.34 26.35 -55.09
N GLY A 187 -20.41 25.88 -55.96
CA GLY A 187 -19.49 26.71 -56.69
C GLY A 187 -18.82 25.89 -57.80
#